data_6d7bd2ae2e5b34c1b5f914664ff8d6cd
#
_entry.id   6d7bd2ae2e5b34c1b5f914664ff8d6cd
#
_cell.length_a   1.000
_cell.length_b   1.000
_cell.length_c   1.000
_cell.angle_alpha   90.00
_cell.angle_beta   90.00
_cell.angle_gamma   90.00
#
_symmetry.space_group_name_H-M   'P 1'
#
loop_
_entity.id
_entity.type
_entity.pdbx_description
1 polymer ?
#
loop_
_entity_poly.entity_id
_entity_poly.type
_entity_poly.pdbx_seq_one_letter_code
_entity_poly.pdbx_strand_id
1 'polypeptide(L)'
;TWTIGWLTACPTHGTVLVRTCPECGVKLRLPRLSDATYFAPDRCRRCAHRLARVTSIVAAEPVFRFPQRILEGLPAGIVDLPQIGKIGWSLAVALFDVLLGAVWIDTKPTARDVLFARIARDFGTARLGEPADGYQGLAILAWMFEAWPTRTQAALAMLRAIRPRRQMQRWPTLDAAIRDQVEALFIT
;
A
#
# COMPACT_ATOMS: atom_id res chain seq x y z
N THR A 1 2.94 -9.60 -11.17
CA THR A 1 2.80 -9.27 -9.72
C THR A 1 3.55 -7.99 -9.37
N TRP A 2 4.75 -7.79 -9.92
CA TRP A 2 5.62 -6.64 -9.64
C TRP A 2 5.11 -5.29 -10.17
N THR A 3 4.06 -5.28 -10.96
CA THR A 3 3.44 -4.07 -11.53
C THR A 3 2.40 -3.43 -10.62
N ILE A 4 2.04 -4.09 -9.51
CA ILE A 4 1.09 -3.55 -8.56
C ILE A 4 1.77 -2.44 -7.76
N GLY A 5 1.38 -1.20 -8.01
CA GLY A 5 2.08 0.00 -7.52
C GLY A 5 2.22 0.10 -6.00
N TRP A 6 1.33 -0.54 -5.24
CA TRP A 6 1.35 -0.56 -3.78
C TRP A 6 1.98 -1.84 -3.19
N LEU A 7 2.37 -2.83 -4.01
CA LEU A 7 3.11 -4.00 -3.55
C LEU A 7 4.58 -3.62 -3.33
N THR A 8 4.93 -3.29 -2.12
CA THR A 8 6.25 -2.74 -1.77
C THR A 8 7.05 -3.61 -0.82
N ALA A 9 6.46 -4.72 -0.39
CA ALA A 9 7.14 -5.76 0.38
C ALA A 9 7.03 -7.11 -0.34
N CYS A 10 8.10 -7.88 -0.31
CA CYS A 10 8.12 -9.24 -0.87
C CYS A 10 7.37 -10.18 0.07
N PRO A 11 6.27 -10.81 -0.36
CA PRO A 11 5.50 -11.70 0.51
C PRO A 11 6.24 -13.01 0.83
N THR A 12 7.23 -13.39 0.02
CA THR A 12 8.03 -14.59 0.22
C THR A 12 9.19 -14.37 1.20
N HIS A 13 9.86 -13.21 1.08
CA HIS A 13 11.08 -12.94 1.83
C HIS A 13 10.88 -11.99 3.01
N GLY A 14 9.70 -11.39 3.17
CA GLY A 14 9.43 -10.40 4.22
C GLY A 14 10.32 -9.15 4.14
N THR A 15 10.80 -8.80 2.94
CA THR A 15 11.70 -7.66 2.74
C THR A 15 11.04 -6.56 1.94
N VAL A 16 11.41 -5.31 2.23
CA VAL A 16 10.97 -4.15 1.45
C VAL A 16 11.60 -4.19 0.07
N LEU A 17 10.78 -3.99 -0.97
CA LEU A 17 11.24 -4.00 -2.36
C LEU A 17 11.93 -2.68 -2.71
N VAL A 18 13.12 -2.77 -3.25
CA VAL A 18 13.89 -1.60 -3.71
C VAL A 18 13.22 -1.00 -4.94
N ARG A 19 12.76 0.24 -4.85
CA ARG A 19 12.11 0.97 -5.95
C ARG A 19 12.99 2.07 -6.54
N THR A 20 14.05 2.42 -5.84
CA THR A 20 14.98 3.48 -6.23
C THR A 20 16.40 2.95 -6.12
N CYS A 21 17.23 3.20 -7.12
CA CYS A 21 18.64 2.80 -7.05
C CYS A 21 19.36 3.59 -5.96
N PRO A 22 20.00 2.94 -4.97
CA PRO A 22 20.68 3.64 -3.89
C PRO A 22 21.88 4.45 -4.36
N GLU A 23 22.50 4.08 -5.47
CA GLU A 23 23.67 4.74 -6.01
C GLU A 23 23.35 6.02 -6.79
N CYS A 24 22.37 5.97 -7.69
CA CYS A 24 22.09 7.08 -8.60
C CYS A 24 20.70 7.70 -8.45
N GLY A 25 19.89 7.26 -7.50
CA GLY A 25 18.56 7.81 -7.19
C GLY A 25 17.49 7.57 -8.27
N VAL A 26 17.79 6.84 -9.35
CA VAL A 26 16.81 6.61 -10.41
C VAL A 26 15.73 5.62 -9.95
N LYS A 27 14.47 5.91 -10.27
CA LYS A 27 13.37 4.96 -10.02
C LYS A 27 13.55 3.71 -10.88
N LEU A 28 13.55 2.55 -10.22
CA LEU A 28 13.63 1.25 -10.87
C LEU A 28 12.26 0.92 -11.46
N ARG A 29 12.22 0.81 -12.77
CA ARG A 29 11.01 0.44 -13.51
C ARG A 29 11.23 -0.90 -14.17
N LEU A 30 10.18 -1.73 -14.19
CA LEU A 30 10.20 -2.93 -15.02
C LEU A 30 10.38 -2.52 -16.49
N PRO A 31 11.18 -3.28 -17.25
CA PRO A 31 11.33 -3.04 -18.67
C PRO A 31 9.97 -3.25 -19.36
N ARG A 32 9.71 -2.49 -20.40
CA ARG A 32 8.66 -2.85 -21.34
C ARG A 32 9.08 -4.14 -22.06
N LEU A 33 8.10 -4.94 -22.46
CA LEU A 33 8.37 -6.18 -23.19
C LEU A 33 9.26 -5.98 -24.43
N SER A 34 9.17 -4.81 -25.08
CA SER A 34 10.03 -4.40 -26.19
C SER A 34 11.51 -4.22 -25.82
N ASP A 35 11.80 -4.01 -24.53
CA ASP A 35 13.16 -3.72 -24.05
C ASP A 35 13.86 -4.97 -23.47
N ALA A 36 13.21 -6.14 -23.59
CA ALA A 36 13.60 -7.36 -22.87
C ALA A 36 14.98 -7.93 -23.28
N THR A 37 15.50 -7.55 -24.44
CA THR A 37 16.72 -8.12 -25.02
C THR A 37 18.00 -7.89 -24.21
N TYR A 38 18.00 -6.92 -23.27
CA TYR A 38 19.19 -6.58 -22.46
C TYR A 38 18.87 -6.36 -20.97
N PHE A 39 17.83 -7.00 -20.46
CA PHE A 39 17.44 -6.78 -19.09
C PHE A 39 18.20 -7.66 -18.10
N ALA A 40 19.06 -7.04 -17.31
CA ALA A 40 19.65 -7.64 -16.12
C ALA A 40 18.84 -7.16 -14.89
N PRO A 41 17.94 -7.98 -14.33
CA PRO A 41 17.06 -7.58 -13.23
C PRO A 41 17.81 -7.26 -11.94
N ASP A 42 19.05 -7.73 -11.83
CA ASP A 42 19.94 -7.51 -10.68
C ASP A 42 20.72 -6.20 -10.76
N ARG A 43 20.57 -5.40 -11.82
CA ARG A 43 21.35 -4.18 -12.05
C ARG A 43 20.50 -2.97 -12.36
N CYS A 44 20.98 -1.81 -11.89
CA CYS A 44 20.40 -0.53 -12.25
C CYS A 44 20.72 -0.22 -13.73
N ARG A 45 19.70 0.11 -14.52
CA ARG A 45 19.86 0.45 -15.94
C ARG A 45 20.68 1.73 -16.19
N ARG A 46 20.72 2.65 -15.20
CA ARG A 46 21.41 3.93 -15.35
C ARG A 46 22.88 3.85 -14.99
N CYS A 47 23.23 3.18 -13.89
CA CYS A 47 24.60 3.18 -13.35
C CYS A 47 25.20 1.77 -13.21
N ALA A 48 24.50 0.73 -13.66
CA ALA A 48 24.91 -0.67 -13.55
C ALA A 48 25.18 -1.19 -12.13
N HIS A 49 24.84 -0.40 -11.09
CA HIS A 49 24.96 -0.83 -9.69
C HIS A 49 24.20 -2.13 -9.45
N ARG A 50 24.81 -3.09 -8.74
CA ARG A 50 24.18 -4.37 -8.41
C ARG A 50 23.15 -4.21 -7.30
N LEU A 51 21.86 -4.36 -7.64
CA LEU A 51 20.75 -4.23 -6.70
C LEU A 51 20.71 -5.35 -5.66
N ALA A 52 21.25 -6.52 -5.97
CA ALA A 52 21.36 -7.63 -5.03
C ALA A 52 22.28 -7.35 -3.83
N ARG A 53 23.12 -6.31 -3.88
CA ARG A 53 24.01 -5.89 -2.79
C ARG A 53 23.38 -4.85 -1.87
N VAL A 54 22.16 -4.41 -2.17
CA VAL A 54 21.44 -3.46 -1.31
C VAL A 54 21.05 -4.17 -0.04
N THR A 55 21.38 -3.58 1.11
CA THR A 55 20.94 -4.09 2.39
C THR A 55 19.42 -4.12 2.42
N SER A 56 18.85 -5.32 2.54
CA SER A 56 17.40 -5.48 2.59
C SER A 56 16.87 -4.99 3.93
N ILE A 57 15.81 -4.19 3.88
CA ILE A 57 15.06 -3.79 5.06
C ILE A 57 13.99 -4.85 5.31
N VAL A 58 13.94 -5.39 6.51
CA VAL A 58 12.89 -6.32 6.90
C VAL A 58 11.59 -5.54 7.06
N ALA A 59 10.55 -5.99 6.37
CA ALA A 59 9.22 -5.43 6.51
C ALA A 59 8.58 -5.91 7.83
N ALA A 60 7.79 -5.05 8.47
CA ALA A 60 6.98 -5.47 9.62
C ALA A 60 6.03 -6.61 9.21
N GLU A 61 5.85 -7.60 10.09
CA GLU A 61 5.08 -8.81 9.78
C GLU A 61 3.70 -8.52 9.19
N PRO A 62 2.86 -7.63 9.75
CA PRO A 62 1.57 -7.32 9.15
C PRO A 62 1.69 -6.73 7.74
N VAL A 63 2.75 -5.97 7.46
CA VAL A 63 2.95 -5.29 6.19
C VAL A 63 3.31 -6.26 5.06
N PHE A 64 4.03 -7.35 5.32
CA PHE A 64 4.30 -8.33 4.27
C PHE A 64 3.24 -9.43 4.20
N ARG A 65 2.52 -9.72 5.28
CA ARG A 65 1.39 -10.68 5.27
C ARG A 65 0.17 -10.15 4.53
N PHE A 66 -0.06 -8.85 4.58
CA PHE A 66 -1.20 -8.25 3.90
C PHE A 66 -1.16 -8.48 2.38
N PRO A 67 -0.07 -8.17 1.63
CA PRO A 67 0.02 -8.50 0.22
C PRO A 67 0.02 -10.01 -0.05
N GLN A 68 0.51 -10.84 0.85
CA GLN A 68 0.44 -12.29 0.69
C GLN A 68 -1.00 -12.76 0.57
N ARG A 69 -1.88 -12.35 1.49
CA ARG A 69 -3.32 -12.67 1.42
C ARG A 69 -3.99 -12.19 0.13
N ILE A 70 -3.61 -10.99 -0.31
CA ILE A 70 -4.15 -10.45 -1.56
C ILE A 70 -3.72 -11.29 -2.76
N LEU A 71 -2.45 -11.70 -2.80
CA LEU A 71 -1.91 -12.51 -3.90
C LEU A 71 -2.46 -13.94 -3.93
N GLU A 72 -2.77 -14.53 -2.79
CA GLU A 72 -3.40 -15.85 -2.69
C GLU A 72 -4.76 -15.87 -3.37
N GLY A 73 -5.54 -14.81 -3.27
CA GLY A 73 -6.86 -14.70 -3.89
C GLY A 73 -6.85 -14.21 -5.35
N LEU A 74 -5.72 -13.68 -5.81
CA LEU A 74 -5.62 -13.05 -7.14
C LEU A 74 -5.98 -13.99 -8.31
N PRO A 75 -5.56 -15.27 -8.34
CA PRO A 75 -5.95 -16.18 -9.41
C PRO A 75 -7.45 -16.39 -9.52
N ALA A 76 -8.18 -16.29 -8.42
CA ALA A 76 -9.63 -16.40 -8.38
C ALA A 76 -10.36 -15.06 -8.60
N GLY A 77 -9.61 -13.96 -8.76
CA GLY A 77 -10.17 -12.61 -8.86
C GLY A 77 -10.82 -12.11 -7.57
N ILE A 78 -10.47 -12.71 -6.44
CA ILE A 78 -11.07 -12.45 -5.11
C ILE A 78 -9.95 -12.02 -4.15
N VAL A 79 -10.27 -11.12 -3.23
CA VAL A 79 -9.40 -10.74 -2.11
C VAL A 79 -10.13 -11.03 -0.81
N ASP A 80 -9.46 -11.72 0.11
CA ASP A 80 -9.98 -11.96 1.46
C ASP A 80 -9.38 -10.91 2.41
N LEU A 81 -10.21 -9.94 2.78
CA LEU A 81 -9.82 -8.85 3.66
C LEU A 81 -10.29 -9.13 5.09
N PRO A 82 -9.42 -8.93 6.11
CA PRO A 82 -9.80 -9.07 7.50
C PRO A 82 -11.07 -8.25 7.82
N GLN A 83 -12.04 -8.86 8.50
CA GLN A 83 -13.31 -8.25 8.95
C GLN A 83 -14.29 -7.83 7.83
N ILE A 84 -13.86 -7.79 6.57
CA ILE A 84 -14.73 -7.51 5.41
C ILE A 84 -15.13 -8.82 4.73
N GLY A 85 -14.22 -9.80 4.73
CA GLY A 85 -14.41 -11.07 4.04
C GLY A 85 -13.96 -11.01 2.57
N LYS A 86 -14.54 -11.91 1.76
CA LYS A 86 -14.17 -12.09 0.35
C LYS A 86 -14.87 -11.06 -0.54
N ILE A 87 -14.07 -10.26 -1.23
CA ILE A 87 -14.56 -9.26 -2.20
C ILE A 87 -13.85 -9.42 -3.54
N GLY A 88 -14.47 -8.96 -4.62
CA GLY A 88 -13.86 -8.97 -5.95
C GLY A 88 -12.62 -8.07 -6.02
N TRP A 89 -11.64 -8.46 -6.85
CA TRP A 89 -10.37 -7.74 -7.03
C TRP A 89 -10.57 -6.25 -7.37
N SER A 90 -11.43 -5.95 -8.33
CA SER A 90 -11.68 -4.56 -8.76
C SER A 90 -12.20 -3.69 -7.61
N LEU A 91 -13.03 -4.27 -6.75
CA LEU A 91 -13.58 -3.62 -5.59
C LEU A 91 -12.53 -3.39 -4.50
N ALA A 92 -11.66 -4.39 -4.27
CA ALA A 92 -10.54 -4.26 -3.33
C ALA A 92 -9.59 -3.13 -3.75
N VAL A 93 -9.25 -3.06 -5.04
CA VAL A 93 -8.39 -1.98 -5.59
C VAL A 93 -9.06 -0.62 -5.40
N ALA A 94 -10.35 -0.50 -5.73
CA ALA A 94 -11.10 0.74 -5.54
C ALA A 94 -11.10 1.18 -4.06
N LEU A 95 -11.32 0.25 -3.13
CA LEU A 95 -11.28 0.53 -1.70
C LEU A 95 -9.88 1.00 -1.24
N PHE A 96 -8.82 0.35 -1.71
CA PHE A 96 -7.45 0.76 -1.38
C PHE A 96 -7.13 2.17 -1.90
N ASP A 97 -7.54 2.48 -3.13
CA ASP A 97 -7.36 3.81 -3.71
C ASP A 97 -8.11 4.89 -2.94
N VAL A 98 -9.33 4.59 -2.44
CA VAL A 98 -10.09 5.51 -1.57
C VAL A 98 -9.32 5.80 -0.29
N LEU A 99 -8.93 4.74 0.42
CA LEU A 99 -8.27 4.87 1.71
C LEU A 99 -6.92 5.57 1.59
N LEU A 100 -6.11 5.19 0.60
CA LEU A 100 -4.83 5.84 0.34
C LEU A 100 -5.01 7.27 -0.14
N GLY A 101 -6.01 7.54 -0.97
CA GLY A 101 -6.35 8.89 -1.42
C GLY A 101 -6.69 9.80 -0.25
N ALA A 102 -7.49 9.33 0.71
CA ALA A 102 -7.83 10.07 1.92
C ALA A 102 -6.57 10.42 2.75
N VAL A 103 -5.59 9.51 2.80
CA VAL A 103 -4.34 9.73 3.53
C VAL A 103 -3.41 10.72 2.82
N TRP A 104 -3.32 10.66 1.47
CA TRP A 104 -2.28 11.39 0.74
C TRP A 104 -2.74 12.74 0.19
N ILE A 105 -4.00 12.86 -0.23
CA ILE A 105 -4.49 14.03 -0.97
C ILE A 105 -5.01 15.12 -0.03
N ASP A 106 -5.78 14.75 0.97
CA ASP A 106 -6.55 15.70 1.78
C ASP A 106 -5.91 15.99 3.16
N THR A 107 -4.68 15.53 3.40
CA THR A 107 -4.11 15.54 4.75
C THR A 107 -2.86 16.38 4.87
N LYS A 108 -2.78 17.17 5.95
CA LYS A 108 -1.57 17.91 6.31
C LYS A 108 -0.41 16.94 6.60
N PRO A 109 0.84 17.25 6.18
CA PRO A 109 2.00 16.40 6.44
C PRO A 109 2.14 16.00 7.92
N THR A 110 1.98 16.95 8.84
CA THR A 110 2.06 16.72 10.28
C THR A 110 1.06 15.68 10.81
N ALA A 111 -0.16 15.65 10.28
CA ALA A 111 -1.15 14.66 10.70
C ALA A 111 -0.80 13.26 10.17
N ARG A 112 -0.20 13.17 8.99
CA ARG A 112 0.34 11.91 8.46
C ARG A 112 1.49 11.40 9.31
N ASP A 113 2.39 12.27 9.75
CA ASP A 113 3.53 11.88 10.59
C ASP A 113 3.05 11.30 11.92
N VAL A 114 1.99 11.87 12.51
CA VAL A 114 1.35 11.32 13.73
C VAL A 114 0.77 9.93 13.47
N LEU A 115 0.07 9.74 12.34
CA LEU A 115 -0.46 8.43 11.95
C LEU A 115 0.66 7.42 11.74
N PHE A 116 1.73 7.81 11.03
CA PHE A 116 2.87 6.92 10.78
C PHE A 116 3.60 6.54 12.07
N ALA A 117 3.78 7.47 13.00
CA ALA A 117 4.35 7.18 14.30
C ALA A 117 3.50 6.19 15.10
N ARG A 118 2.18 6.30 15.00
CA ARG A 118 1.23 5.35 15.63
C ARG A 118 1.36 3.97 15.02
N ILE A 119 1.32 3.86 13.68
CA ILE A 119 1.44 2.58 12.98
C ILE A 119 2.80 1.92 13.28
N ALA A 120 3.89 2.68 13.26
CA ALA A 120 5.22 2.18 13.58
C ALA A 120 5.27 1.58 14.99
N ARG A 121 4.67 2.26 15.97
CA ARG A 121 4.56 1.79 17.35
C ARG A 121 3.76 0.49 17.43
N ASP A 122 2.59 0.45 16.80
CA ASP A 122 1.69 -0.72 16.85
C ASP A 122 2.33 -1.95 16.15
N PHE A 123 3.19 -1.73 15.16
CA PHE A 123 3.96 -2.76 14.47
C PHE A 123 5.33 -3.06 15.11
N GLY A 124 5.68 -2.37 16.19
CA GLY A 124 6.96 -2.57 16.87
C GLY A 124 8.18 -2.19 16.03
N THR A 125 8.03 -1.25 15.09
CA THR A 125 9.12 -0.78 14.23
C THR A 125 9.55 0.63 14.61
N ALA A 126 10.83 0.95 14.38
CA ALA A 126 11.33 2.31 14.64
C ALA A 126 10.79 3.33 13.61
N ARG A 127 10.53 2.89 12.38
CA ARG A 127 10.04 3.74 11.26
C ARG A 127 9.24 2.90 10.25
N LEU A 128 8.34 3.55 9.54
CA LEU A 128 7.60 2.93 8.41
C LEU A 128 8.31 3.11 7.05
N GLY A 129 9.65 3.18 7.03
CA GLY A 129 10.40 3.39 5.80
C GLY A 129 10.31 4.82 5.25
N GLU A 130 10.92 5.05 4.09
CA GLU A 130 10.88 6.33 3.40
C GLU A 130 9.61 6.46 2.53
N PRO A 131 9.02 7.67 2.40
CA PRO A 131 7.82 7.90 1.61
C PRO A 131 7.95 7.49 0.14
N ALA A 132 9.17 7.59 -0.40
CA ALA A 132 9.46 7.32 -1.81
C ALA A 132 9.22 5.85 -2.20
N ASP A 133 9.24 4.93 -1.25
CA ASP A 133 9.20 3.50 -1.56
C ASP A 133 7.78 2.92 -1.61
N GLY A 134 6.75 3.72 -1.32
CA GLY A 134 5.37 3.26 -1.27
C GLY A 134 5.07 2.31 -0.10
N TYR A 135 6.09 1.95 0.69
CA TYR A 135 5.95 1.07 1.84
C TYR A 135 4.98 1.60 2.88
N GLN A 136 4.97 2.92 3.07
CA GLN A 136 4.04 3.58 3.99
C GLN A 136 2.58 3.36 3.59
N GLY A 137 2.25 3.40 2.30
CA GLY A 137 0.90 3.13 1.82
C GLY A 137 0.44 1.71 2.14
N LEU A 138 1.32 0.73 1.90
CA LEU A 138 1.05 -0.66 2.24
C LEU A 138 0.91 -0.87 3.76
N ALA A 139 1.76 -0.21 4.55
CA ALA A 139 1.70 -0.28 6.01
C ALA A 139 0.39 0.31 6.56
N ILE A 140 -0.09 1.40 5.99
CA ILE A 140 -1.37 2.02 6.34
C ILE A 140 -2.52 1.05 6.06
N LEU A 141 -2.57 0.47 4.87
CA LEU A 141 -3.62 -0.48 4.51
C LEU A 141 -3.57 -1.70 5.43
N ALA A 142 -2.40 -2.30 5.63
CA ALA A 142 -2.24 -3.43 6.53
C ALA A 142 -2.76 -3.11 7.95
N TRP A 143 -2.40 -1.94 8.48
CA TRP A 143 -2.82 -1.49 9.81
C TRP A 143 -4.34 -1.24 9.89
N MET A 144 -4.93 -0.59 8.87
CA MET A 144 -6.36 -0.33 8.82
C MET A 144 -7.16 -1.63 8.79
N PHE A 145 -6.75 -2.58 7.95
CA PHE A 145 -7.48 -3.86 7.77
C PHE A 145 -7.25 -4.86 8.91
N GLU A 146 -6.19 -4.71 9.71
CA GLU A 146 -5.96 -5.60 10.86
C GLU A 146 -7.06 -5.49 11.92
N ALA A 147 -7.65 -4.31 12.09
CA ALA A 147 -8.80 -4.09 12.98
C ALA A 147 -9.83 -3.15 12.32
N TRP A 148 -10.35 -3.58 11.19
CA TRP A 148 -11.44 -2.92 10.48
C TRP A 148 -12.75 -3.01 11.28
N PRO A 149 -13.61 -2.00 11.38
CA PRO A 149 -13.43 -0.63 10.84
C PRO A 149 -12.72 0.31 11.83
N THR A 150 -12.46 -0.14 13.05
CA THR A 150 -12.02 0.70 14.18
C THR A 150 -10.74 1.47 13.89
N ARG A 151 -9.70 0.77 13.36
CA ARG A 151 -8.43 1.43 13.02
C ARG A 151 -8.58 2.38 11.83
N THR A 152 -9.45 2.06 10.90
CA THR A 152 -9.75 2.94 9.76
C THR A 152 -10.41 4.24 10.23
N GLN A 153 -11.40 4.15 11.10
CA GLN A 153 -12.03 5.32 11.72
C GLN A 153 -11.01 6.16 12.51
N ALA A 154 -10.17 5.51 13.31
CA ALA A 154 -9.12 6.21 14.05
C ALA A 154 -8.13 6.92 13.11
N ALA A 155 -7.71 6.29 12.00
CA ALA A 155 -6.85 6.92 11.01
C ALA A 155 -7.52 8.16 10.40
N LEU A 156 -8.75 8.02 9.93
CA LEU A 156 -9.49 9.11 9.32
C LEU A 156 -9.73 10.28 10.29
N ALA A 157 -10.02 9.98 11.56
CA ALA A 157 -10.15 10.99 12.61
C ALA A 157 -8.83 11.73 12.86
N MET A 158 -7.69 11.00 12.98
CA MET A 158 -6.36 11.60 13.14
C MET A 158 -5.99 12.50 11.95
N LEU A 159 -6.32 12.06 10.75
CA LEU A 159 -6.03 12.80 9.53
C LEU A 159 -6.95 14.00 9.35
N ARG A 160 -8.03 14.10 10.12
CA ARG A 160 -9.13 15.06 9.89
C ARG A 160 -9.56 15.05 8.42
N ALA A 161 -9.59 13.84 7.85
CA ALA A 161 -9.92 13.64 6.45
C ALA A 161 -11.35 14.09 6.18
N ILE A 162 -11.45 15.30 5.65
CA ILE A 162 -12.72 15.96 5.37
C ILE A 162 -13.23 15.41 4.04
N ARG A 163 -14.23 14.52 4.13
CA ARG A 163 -15.20 14.13 3.09
C ARG A 163 -14.66 13.47 1.83
N PRO A 164 -14.75 12.15 1.74
CA PRO A 164 -14.48 11.39 0.52
C PRO A 164 -15.54 11.59 -0.58
N ARG A 165 -16.62 12.35 -0.32
CA ARG A 165 -17.73 12.52 -1.28
C ARG A 165 -17.28 12.85 -2.71
N ARG A 166 -16.21 13.66 -2.89
CA ARG A 166 -15.68 13.96 -4.23
C ARG A 166 -14.93 12.80 -4.87
N GLN A 167 -14.32 11.92 -4.08
CA GLN A 167 -13.63 10.75 -4.60
C GLN A 167 -14.61 9.61 -4.85
N MET A 168 -15.60 9.41 -3.99
CA MET A 168 -16.64 8.38 -4.16
C MET A 168 -17.53 8.64 -5.38
N GLN A 169 -17.74 9.89 -5.78
CA GLN A 169 -18.44 10.22 -7.03
C GLN A 169 -17.69 9.75 -8.29
N ARG A 170 -16.42 9.46 -8.20
CA ARG A 170 -15.61 8.94 -9.32
C ARG A 170 -15.72 7.43 -9.51
N TRP A 171 -16.40 6.72 -8.59
CA TRP A 171 -16.51 5.26 -8.65
C TRP A 171 -17.96 4.77 -8.64
N PRO A 172 -18.62 4.85 -9.81
CA PRO A 172 -19.99 4.36 -9.96
C PRO A 172 -20.12 2.82 -9.78
N THR A 173 -18.99 2.11 -9.72
CA THR A 173 -18.93 0.65 -9.67
C THR A 173 -18.79 0.05 -8.27
N LEU A 174 -18.73 0.87 -7.20
CA LEU A 174 -18.78 0.34 -5.84
C LEU A 174 -20.16 -0.25 -5.57
N ASP A 175 -20.17 -1.50 -5.14
CA ASP A 175 -21.36 -2.16 -4.61
C ASP A 175 -21.97 -1.28 -3.50
N ALA A 176 -23.31 -1.14 -3.49
CA ALA A 176 -24.02 -0.29 -2.53
C ALA A 176 -23.66 -0.62 -1.08
N ALA A 177 -23.57 -1.91 -0.74
CA ALA A 177 -23.25 -2.36 0.61
C ALA A 177 -21.85 -1.91 1.08
N ILE A 178 -20.87 -1.91 0.19
CA ILE A 178 -19.51 -1.44 0.52
C ILE A 178 -19.45 0.08 0.51
N ARG A 179 -20.20 0.73 -0.38
CA ARG A 179 -20.34 2.18 -0.37
C ARG A 179 -20.89 2.64 0.98
N ASP A 180 -21.95 2.02 1.46
CA ASP A 180 -22.57 2.36 2.76
C ASP A 180 -21.60 2.13 3.93
N GLN A 181 -20.83 1.04 3.93
CA GLN A 181 -19.79 0.80 4.93
C GLN A 181 -18.68 1.85 4.89
N VAL A 182 -18.22 2.21 3.69
CA VAL A 182 -17.20 3.24 3.52
C VAL A 182 -17.74 4.61 3.88
N GLU A 183 -18.99 4.94 3.50
CA GLU A 183 -19.64 6.19 3.91
C GLU A 183 -19.80 6.30 5.42
N ALA A 184 -20.17 5.21 6.09
CA ALA A 184 -20.28 5.16 7.54
C ALA A 184 -18.95 5.48 8.27
N LEU A 185 -17.79 5.17 7.65
CA LEU A 185 -16.48 5.50 8.22
C LEU A 185 -16.19 7.00 8.28
N PHE A 186 -16.87 7.81 7.47
CA PHE A 186 -16.63 9.24 7.34
C PHE A 186 -17.70 10.13 7.99
N ILE A 187 -18.73 9.53 8.60
CA ILE A 187 -19.85 10.27 9.22
C ILE A 187 -19.59 10.55 10.71
N THR A 188 -18.58 9.90 11.31
CA THR A 188 -18.15 10.11 12.69
C THR A 188 -17.07 11.16 12.79
#